data_e5bec3a413a30dfb3aa2ebdd3947c45f
#
_entry.id   e5bec3a413a30dfb3aa2ebdd3947c45f
#
_cell.length_a   1.000
_cell.length_b   1.000
_cell.length_c   1.000
_cell.angle_alpha   90.00
_cell.angle_beta   90.00
_cell.angle_gamma   90.00
#
_symmetry.space_group_name_H-M   'P 1'
#
loop_
_entity.id
_entity.type
_entity.pdbx_description
1 polymer ?
#
loop_
_entity_poly.entity_id
_entity_poly.type
_entity_poly.pdbx_seq_one_letter_code
_entity_poly.pdbx_strand_id
1 'polypeptide(L)'
;MAQPDKYKAIWVSHSSMGDFLKCPRLYYLRNVYKDPSTGRKMNIVTPALSLGVSVHEVLEGLGNYKAEERLKRDLLAQFEEEWGKVTGIKGGFQSEDEEKEYKARGVAMIQTVIKDPRFLGNKIIKLPRDVMNPNFFLSEDENIILNGLIDWIEYLPETDSLHIVDFKTGKYEENEESLQLPIYLLLCNALQKRKVTKASYWYLETDKIVEKKLPDADESFRRVYEVAINIKEARAKNEFRCPKGEEGCFNCRPFELILKKDSSVVNVGVGAFKQDLFVIKKQ
;
A
#
# COMPACT_ATOMS: atom_id res chain seq x y z
N MET A 1 -10.39 6.77 -32.28
CA MET A 1 -10.19 6.59 -30.84
C MET A 1 -9.30 7.74 -30.36
N ALA A 2 -9.58 8.35 -29.20
CA ALA A 2 -8.70 9.38 -28.64
C ALA A 2 -7.38 8.71 -28.22
N GLN A 3 -6.26 9.40 -28.42
CA GLN A 3 -4.97 8.86 -27.95
C GLN A 3 -4.99 8.81 -26.39
N PRO A 4 -4.40 7.76 -25.79
CA PRO A 4 -4.34 7.63 -24.34
C PRO A 4 -3.58 8.82 -23.74
N ASP A 5 -4.16 9.42 -22.71
CA ASP A 5 -3.62 10.63 -22.07
C ASP A 5 -3.37 10.35 -20.57
N LYS A 6 -2.11 10.21 -20.20
CA LYS A 6 -1.68 9.91 -18.84
C LYS A 6 -2.17 10.95 -17.81
N TYR A 7 -2.36 12.20 -18.22
CA TYR A 7 -2.82 13.27 -17.32
C TYR A 7 -4.33 13.24 -17.07
N LYS A 8 -5.09 12.67 -18.00
CA LYS A 8 -6.54 12.50 -17.89
C LYS A 8 -6.93 11.07 -17.50
N ALA A 9 -5.98 10.17 -17.45
CA ALA A 9 -6.23 8.77 -17.10
C ALA A 9 -6.77 8.61 -15.68
N ILE A 10 -7.56 7.58 -15.49
CA ILE A 10 -7.96 7.14 -14.17
C ILE A 10 -6.87 6.21 -13.64
N TRP A 11 -6.23 6.65 -12.57
CA TRP A 11 -5.20 5.88 -11.90
C TRP A 11 -5.82 5.00 -10.82
N VAL A 12 -5.52 3.72 -10.90
CA VAL A 12 -5.98 2.72 -9.93
C VAL A 12 -4.79 1.96 -9.35
N SER A 13 -4.93 1.54 -8.09
CA SER A 13 -3.94 0.77 -7.35
C SER A 13 -4.64 -0.22 -6.44
N HIS A 14 -3.90 -1.17 -5.84
CA HIS A 14 -4.45 -2.08 -4.84
C HIS A 14 -5.19 -1.33 -3.72
N SER A 15 -4.59 -0.28 -3.16
CA SER A 15 -5.21 0.49 -2.07
C SER A 15 -6.49 1.21 -2.52
N SER A 16 -6.46 1.90 -3.67
CA SER A 16 -7.64 2.64 -4.16
C SER A 16 -8.78 1.72 -4.58
N MET A 17 -8.48 0.58 -5.20
CA MET A 17 -9.47 -0.43 -5.51
C MET A 17 -10.04 -1.08 -4.24
N GLY A 18 -9.19 -1.38 -3.27
CA GLY A 18 -9.62 -1.89 -1.97
C GLY A 18 -10.55 -0.93 -1.23
N ASP A 19 -10.28 0.38 -1.29
CA ASP A 19 -11.17 1.40 -0.74
C ASP A 19 -12.54 1.38 -1.44
N PHE A 20 -12.55 1.27 -2.78
CA PHE A 20 -13.80 1.24 -3.56
C PHE A 20 -14.63 -0.01 -3.27
N LEU A 21 -14.00 -1.18 -3.21
CA LEU A 21 -14.66 -2.45 -2.89
C LEU A 21 -15.23 -2.46 -1.47
N LYS A 22 -14.52 -1.87 -0.51
CA LYS A 22 -15.03 -1.71 0.86
C LYS A 22 -16.21 -0.76 0.92
N CYS A 23 -16.12 0.37 0.24
CA CYS A 23 -17.15 1.40 0.22
C CYS A 23 -16.83 2.48 -0.83
N PRO A 24 -17.66 2.68 -1.88
CA PRO A 24 -17.45 3.75 -2.85
C PRO A 24 -17.31 5.15 -2.22
N ARG A 25 -18.02 5.42 -1.12
CA ARG A 25 -17.89 6.70 -0.39
C ARG A 25 -16.52 6.85 0.28
N LEU A 26 -15.94 5.77 0.84
CA LEU A 26 -14.56 5.78 1.31
C LEU A 26 -13.58 6.12 0.17
N TYR A 27 -13.74 5.43 -0.96
CA TYR A 27 -12.93 5.72 -2.14
C TYR A 27 -12.99 7.19 -2.53
N TYR A 28 -14.19 7.76 -2.61
CA TYR A 28 -14.37 9.17 -2.93
C TYR A 28 -13.61 10.07 -1.94
N LEU A 29 -13.85 9.90 -0.65
CA LEU A 29 -13.30 10.75 0.40
C LEU A 29 -11.76 10.69 0.46
N ARG A 30 -11.19 9.52 0.21
CA ARG A 30 -9.75 9.32 0.31
C ARG A 30 -9.00 9.56 -1.00
N ASN A 31 -9.62 9.24 -2.14
CA ASN A 31 -8.90 9.19 -3.42
C ASN A 31 -9.32 10.29 -4.40
N VAL A 32 -10.52 10.87 -4.27
CA VAL A 32 -11.07 11.86 -5.21
C VAL A 32 -11.23 13.22 -4.57
N TYR A 33 -11.84 13.29 -3.41
CA TYR A 33 -12.10 14.52 -2.70
C TYR A 33 -10.80 15.28 -2.37
N LYS A 34 -10.85 16.59 -2.52
CA LYS A 34 -9.81 17.51 -2.06
C LYS A 34 -10.49 18.59 -1.23
N ASP A 35 -9.90 18.90 -0.08
CA ASP A 35 -10.38 19.99 0.75
C ASP A 35 -10.34 21.31 -0.03
N PRO A 36 -11.46 22.05 -0.15
CA PRO A 36 -11.51 23.29 -0.93
C PRO A 36 -10.54 24.37 -0.42
N SER A 37 -10.21 24.35 0.86
CA SER A 37 -9.32 25.36 1.48
C SER A 37 -7.85 25.08 1.23
N THR A 38 -7.45 23.80 1.14
CA THR A 38 -6.04 23.38 0.99
C THR A 38 -5.74 22.84 -0.40
N GLY A 39 -6.74 22.41 -1.16
CA GLY A 39 -6.58 21.69 -2.43
C GLY A 39 -6.00 20.29 -2.26
N ARG A 40 -5.87 19.78 -1.02
CA ARG A 40 -5.22 18.50 -0.70
C ARG A 40 -6.24 17.41 -0.39
N LYS A 41 -5.83 16.16 -0.63
CA LYS A 41 -6.56 14.98 -0.19
C LYS A 41 -6.39 14.81 1.33
N MET A 42 -7.29 14.03 1.92
CA MET A 42 -7.25 13.67 3.33
C MET A 42 -6.70 12.24 3.50
N ASN A 43 -5.94 12.01 4.56
CA ASN A 43 -5.58 10.67 4.99
C ASN A 43 -5.64 10.58 6.52
N ILE A 44 -5.94 9.39 7.03
CA ILE A 44 -6.00 9.13 8.47
C ILE A 44 -4.78 8.31 8.86
N VAL A 45 -4.09 8.77 9.87
CA VAL A 45 -2.92 8.10 10.46
C VAL A 45 -3.38 7.29 11.65
N THR A 46 -2.88 6.06 11.74
CA THR A 46 -3.15 5.14 12.86
C THR A 46 -1.84 4.48 13.31
N PRO A 47 -1.75 4.02 14.56
CA PRO A 47 -0.56 3.31 15.07
C PRO A 47 -0.14 2.13 14.19
N ALA A 48 -1.10 1.36 13.69
CA ALA A 48 -0.83 0.23 12.80
C ALA A 48 -0.24 0.65 11.45
N LEU A 49 -0.72 1.78 10.88
CA LEU A 49 -0.18 2.32 9.64
C LEU A 49 1.25 2.84 9.85
N SER A 50 1.51 3.52 10.95
CA SER A 50 2.86 4.04 11.30
C SER A 50 3.86 2.91 11.51
N LEU A 51 3.47 1.84 12.20
CA LEU A 51 4.28 0.62 12.31
C LEU A 51 4.60 0.05 10.93
N GLY A 52 3.57 -0.12 10.09
CA GLY A 52 3.74 -0.65 8.74
C GLY A 52 4.72 0.18 7.91
N VAL A 53 4.48 1.49 7.83
CA VAL A 53 5.35 2.41 7.07
C VAL A 53 6.80 2.34 7.56
N SER A 54 7.06 2.41 8.88
CA SER A 54 8.43 2.39 9.40
C SER A 54 9.16 1.09 9.10
N VAL A 55 8.49 -0.06 9.19
CA VAL A 55 9.10 -1.36 8.87
C VAL A 55 9.35 -1.50 7.37
N HIS A 56 8.38 -1.13 6.52
CA HIS A 56 8.52 -1.22 5.06
C HIS A 56 9.63 -0.30 4.54
N GLU A 57 9.76 0.93 5.03
CA GLU A 57 10.83 1.85 4.63
C GLU A 57 12.21 1.26 4.89
N VAL A 58 12.40 0.56 6.01
CA VAL A 58 13.67 -0.15 6.31
C VAL A 58 13.90 -1.29 5.32
N LEU A 59 12.92 -2.18 5.13
CA LEU A 59 13.10 -3.39 4.34
C LEU A 59 13.19 -3.11 2.84
N GLU A 60 12.29 -2.29 2.30
CA GLU A 60 12.30 -1.88 0.89
C GLU A 60 13.53 -1.04 0.57
N GLY A 61 13.97 -0.21 1.54
CA GLY A 61 15.19 0.58 1.46
C GLY A 61 16.43 -0.26 1.18
N LEU A 62 16.48 -1.51 1.66
CA LEU A 62 17.56 -2.45 1.38
C LEU A 62 17.71 -2.73 -0.12
N GLY A 63 16.63 -2.67 -0.88
CA GLY A 63 16.66 -2.81 -2.32
C GLY A 63 17.55 -1.77 -3.05
N ASN A 64 17.95 -0.68 -2.40
CA ASN A 64 18.84 0.33 -2.97
C ASN A 64 20.33 -0.06 -2.90
N TYR A 65 20.65 -1.14 -2.18
CA TYR A 65 22.02 -1.62 -2.00
C TYR A 65 22.26 -2.92 -2.75
N LYS A 66 23.53 -3.22 -3.04
CA LYS A 66 23.94 -4.53 -3.57
C LYS A 66 23.65 -5.63 -2.53
N ALA A 67 23.39 -6.84 -2.99
CA ALA A 67 23.03 -7.96 -2.11
C ALA A 67 24.05 -8.17 -0.97
N GLU A 68 25.36 -8.05 -1.28
CA GLU A 68 26.45 -8.26 -0.33
C GLU A 68 26.56 -7.16 0.74
N GLU A 69 25.93 -6.01 0.51
CA GLU A 69 25.98 -4.84 1.40
C GLU A 69 24.74 -4.72 2.28
N ARG A 70 23.63 -5.30 1.85
CA ARG A 70 22.33 -5.15 2.54
C ARG A 70 22.37 -5.58 3.99
N LEU A 71 22.89 -6.79 4.23
CA LEU A 71 22.90 -7.42 5.55
C LEU A 71 24.03 -6.91 6.46
N LYS A 72 24.89 -6.02 5.97
CA LYS A 72 25.89 -5.30 6.76
C LYS A 72 25.36 -4.00 7.32
N ARG A 73 24.13 -3.62 6.97
CA ARG A 73 23.48 -2.38 7.44
C ARG A 73 22.96 -2.57 8.86
N ASP A 74 23.03 -1.53 9.65
CA ASP A 74 22.37 -1.48 10.94
C ASP A 74 20.88 -1.19 10.74
N LEU A 75 20.07 -2.26 10.63
CA LEU A 75 18.64 -2.17 10.40
C LEU A 75 17.88 -1.61 11.60
N LEU A 76 18.40 -1.81 12.84
CA LEU A 76 17.78 -1.24 14.02
C LEU A 76 17.99 0.27 14.06
N ALA A 77 19.18 0.78 13.74
CA ALA A 77 19.41 2.21 13.64
C ALA A 77 18.54 2.85 12.54
N GLN A 78 18.38 2.18 11.38
CA GLN A 78 17.49 2.64 10.33
C GLN A 78 16.03 2.67 10.80
N PHE A 79 15.59 1.64 11.53
CA PHE A 79 14.23 1.62 12.10
C PHE A 79 14.01 2.77 13.10
N GLU A 80 14.98 3.05 13.96
CA GLU A 80 14.91 4.19 14.88
C GLU A 80 14.75 5.53 14.14
N GLU A 81 15.47 5.71 13.03
CA GLU A 81 15.36 6.89 12.18
C GLU A 81 13.95 7.01 11.57
N GLU A 82 13.43 5.92 10.98
CA GLU A 82 12.09 5.92 10.38
C GLU A 82 11.00 6.09 11.44
N TRP A 83 11.16 5.43 12.60
CA TRP A 83 10.24 5.61 13.72
C TRP A 83 10.19 7.05 14.21
N GLY A 84 11.33 7.74 14.28
CA GLY A 84 11.41 9.14 14.68
C GLY A 84 10.53 10.09 13.84
N LYS A 85 10.15 9.69 12.62
CA LYS A 85 9.26 10.48 11.73
C LYS A 85 7.79 10.37 12.12
N VAL A 86 7.40 9.33 12.87
CA VAL A 86 6.00 8.97 13.18
C VAL A 86 5.71 8.90 14.68
N THR A 87 6.46 9.61 15.52
CA THR A 87 6.28 9.60 16.97
C THR A 87 5.06 10.38 17.43
N GLY A 88 4.53 10.02 18.59
CA GLY A 88 3.42 10.71 19.26
C GLY A 88 2.16 10.77 18.42
N ILE A 89 1.45 11.88 18.54
CA ILE A 89 0.17 12.07 17.81
C ILE A 89 0.34 12.05 16.29
N LYS A 90 1.51 12.41 15.76
CA LYS A 90 1.80 12.35 14.32
C LYS A 90 1.73 10.92 13.77
N GLY A 91 2.08 9.93 14.61
CA GLY A 91 1.95 8.50 14.28
C GLY A 91 0.60 7.90 14.64
N GLY A 92 -0.34 8.71 15.14
CA GLY A 92 -1.67 8.27 15.55
C GLY A 92 -1.73 7.70 16.96
N PHE A 93 -0.63 7.78 17.74
CA PHE A 93 -0.57 7.25 19.09
C PHE A 93 -1.35 8.13 20.08
N GLN A 94 -2.18 7.50 20.91
CA GLN A 94 -3.03 8.19 21.89
C GLN A 94 -2.35 8.30 23.27
N SER A 95 -1.30 7.52 23.50
CA SER A 95 -0.49 7.56 24.72
C SER A 95 0.94 7.10 24.42
N GLU A 96 1.87 7.44 25.34
CA GLU A 96 3.25 6.96 25.28
C GLU A 96 3.35 5.42 25.39
N ASP A 97 2.46 4.80 26.14
CA ASP A 97 2.47 3.35 26.33
C ASP A 97 2.01 2.63 25.07
N GLU A 98 0.99 3.16 24.37
CA GLU A 98 0.58 2.66 23.06
C GLU A 98 1.75 2.78 22.05
N GLU A 99 2.44 3.91 22.03
CA GLU A 99 3.61 4.11 21.16
C GLU A 99 4.74 3.12 21.48
N LYS A 100 5.07 2.93 22.75
CA LYS A 100 6.10 1.96 23.19
C LYS A 100 5.76 0.53 22.78
N GLU A 101 4.49 0.13 22.90
CA GLU A 101 4.03 -1.20 22.48
C GLU A 101 4.24 -1.40 20.97
N TYR A 102 3.79 -0.45 20.15
CA TYR A 102 3.95 -0.55 18.69
C TYR A 102 5.40 -0.49 18.26
N LYS A 103 6.22 0.36 18.90
CA LYS A 103 7.66 0.42 18.66
C LYS A 103 8.36 -0.90 18.98
N ALA A 104 8.04 -1.51 20.12
CA ALA A 104 8.59 -2.80 20.49
C ALA A 104 8.25 -3.92 19.48
N ARG A 105 7.03 -3.90 18.94
CA ARG A 105 6.64 -4.82 17.86
C ARG A 105 7.48 -4.60 16.60
N GLY A 106 7.70 -3.34 16.19
CA GLY A 106 8.55 -3.02 15.04
C GLY A 106 10.00 -3.47 15.24
N VAL A 107 10.57 -3.21 16.42
CA VAL A 107 11.92 -3.68 16.77
C VAL A 107 12.00 -5.21 16.69
N ALA A 108 11.01 -5.94 17.21
CA ALA A 108 10.97 -7.39 17.15
C ALA A 108 10.90 -7.92 15.69
N MET A 109 10.11 -7.26 14.81
CA MET A 109 10.05 -7.59 13.38
C MET A 109 11.42 -7.40 12.69
N ILE A 110 12.09 -6.30 12.95
CA ILE A 110 13.43 -6.04 12.40
C ILE A 110 14.46 -7.04 12.94
N GLN A 111 14.39 -7.41 14.23
CA GLN A 111 15.24 -8.45 14.81
C GLN A 111 15.01 -9.82 14.17
N THR A 112 13.77 -10.16 13.85
CA THR A 112 13.43 -11.38 13.09
C THR A 112 14.17 -11.40 11.74
N VAL A 113 14.14 -10.29 11.01
CA VAL A 113 14.82 -10.15 9.71
C VAL A 113 16.35 -10.23 9.86
N ILE A 114 16.91 -9.60 10.90
CA ILE A 114 18.37 -9.68 11.16
C ILE A 114 18.81 -11.12 11.44
N LYS A 115 18.02 -11.85 12.20
CA LYS A 115 18.31 -13.25 12.57
C LYS A 115 18.23 -14.20 11.38
N ASP A 116 17.25 -14.02 10.51
CA ASP A 116 17.03 -14.82 9.31
C ASP A 116 16.57 -13.92 8.14
N PRO A 117 17.51 -13.36 7.37
CA PRO A 117 17.21 -12.42 6.31
C PRO A 117 16.60 -13.06 5.05
N ARG A 118 16.62 -14.37 4.91
CA ARG A 118 15.97 -15.13 3.84
C ARG A 118 16.24 -14.55 2.43
N PHE A 119 15.20 -14.02 1.79
CA PHE A 119 15.25 -13.49 0.41
C PHE A 119 16.08 -12.20 0.28
N LEU A 120 16.30 -11.47 1.39
CA LEU A 120 16.89 -10.13 1.34
C LEU A 120 18.35 -10.11 0.90
N GLY A 121 19.06 -11.23 1.06
CA GLY A 121 20.42 -11.44 0.58
C GLY A 121 20.52 -11.75 -0.92
N ASN A 122 19.42 -12.04 -1.58
CA ASN A 122 19.38 -12.51 -2.96
C ASN A 122 19.31 -11.34 -3.97
N LYS A 123 19.59 -11.63 -5.24
CA LYS A 123 19.37 -10.66 -6.33
C LYS A 123 17.91 -10.28 -6.42
N ILE A 124 17.65 -9.00 -6.71
CA ILE A 124 16.30 -8.49 -6.92
C ILE A 124 16.18 -7.85 -8.30
N ILE A 125 14.93 -7.76 -8.75
CA ILE A 125 14.54 -6.97 -9.91
C ILE A 125 13.75 -5.76 -9.40
N LYS A 126 14.07 -4.59 -9.93
CA LYS A 126 13.24 -3.39 -9.76
C LYS A 126 12.43 -3.15 -11.02
N LEU A 127 11.14 -2.98 -10.87
CA LEU A 127 10.32 -2.57 -12.00
C LEU A 127 10.67 -1.14 -12.41
N PRO A 128 10.67 -0.84 -13.71
CA PRO A 128 10.91 0.51 -14.19
C PRO A 128 9.84 1.45 -13.64
N ARG A 129 10.27 2.61 -13.21
CA ARG A 129 9.40 3.69 -12.75
C ARG A 129 9.89 5.02 -13.30
N ASP A 130 8.96 5.90 -13.59
CA ASP A 130 9.25 7.32 -13.82
C ASP A 130 9.20 8.11 -12.49
N VAL A 131 8.60 9.28 -12.47
CA VAL A 131 8.36 10.07 -11.25
C VAL A 131 7.36 9.40 -10.30
N MET A 132 6.59 8.45 -10.80
CA MET A 132 5.53 7.73 -10.07
C MET A 132 5.96 6.29 -9.76
N ASN A 133 5.13 5.57 -9.02
CA ASN A 133 5.28 4.13 -8.85
C ASN A 133 5.25 3.41 -10.20
N PRO A 134 5.81 2.18 -10.31
CA PRO A 134 5.65 1.33 -11.48
C PRO A 134 4.21 1.34 -11.98
N ASN A 135 4.01 1.57 -13.28
CA ASN A 135 2.67 1.74 -13.85
C ASN A 135 2.64 1.40 -15.34
N PHE A 136 1.47 1.02 -15.82
CA PHE A 136 1.19 0.79 -17.23
C PHE A 136 -0.28 1.06 -17.55
N PHE A 137 -0.63 1.28 -18.82
CA PHE A 137 -2.02 1.35 -19.24
C PHE A 137 -2.67 -0.02 -19.13
N LEU A 138 -3.56 -0.19 -18.14
CA LEU A 138 -4.41 -1.37 -18.03
C LEU A 138 -5.37 -1.45 -19.23
N SER A 139 -5.83 -0.29 -19.69
CA SER A 139 -6.58 -0.12 -20.91
C SER A 139 -6.31 1.26 -21.50
N GLU A 140 -5.82 1.30 -22.73
CA GLU A 140 -5.63 2.54 -23.48
C GLU A 140 -6.98 3.11 -23.95
N ASP A 141 -7.89 2.27 -24.43
CA ASP A 141 -9.22 2.68 -24.89
C ASP A 141 -10.05 3.32 -23.79
N GLU A 142 -9.95 2.77 -22.56
CA GLU A 142 -10.66 3.29 -21.40
C GLU A 142 -9.87 4.37 -20.65
N ASN A 143 -8.63 4.63 -21.07
CA ASN A 143 -7.71 5.57 -20.44
C ASN A 143 -7.53 5.28 -18.94
N ILE A 144 -7.24 4.02 -18.60
CA ILE A 144 -7.04 3.54 -17.24
C ILE A 144 -5.59 3.11 -17.05
N ILE A 145 -4.93 3.60 -16.01
CA ILE A 145 -3.57 3.24 -15.62
C ILE A 145 -3.61 2.45 -14.30
N LEU A 146 -3.01 1.27 -14.32
CA LEU A 146 -2.71 0.51 -13.12
C LEU A 146 -1.32 0.89 -12.60
N ASN A 147 -1.23 1.20 -11.31
CA ASN A 147 0.03 1.47 -10.64
C ASN A 147 0.14 0.69 -9.33
N GLY A 148 1.35 0.46 -8.88
CA GLY A 148 1.60 -0.20 -7.61
C GLY A 148 3.08 -0.30 -7.29
N LEU A 149 3.37 -0.43 -6.01
CA LEU A 149 4.69 -0.76 -5.50
C LEU A 149 4.65 -2.20 -5.00
N ILE A 150 5.66 -2.98 -5.36
CA ILE A 150 5.86 -4.36 -4.88
C ILE A 150 7.02 -4.28 -3.91
N ASP A 151 6.84 -4.77 -2.70
CA ASP A 151 7.82 -4.65 -1.63
C ASP A 151 9.15 -5.27 -2.02
N TRP A 152 9.10 -6.50 -2.60
CA TRP A 152 10.30 -7.23 -2.96
C TRP A 152 10.06 -8.17 -4.14
N ILE A 153 10.96 -8.13 -5.13
CA ILE A 153 10.95 -9.04 -6.28
C ILE A 153 12.31 -9.73 -6.33
N GLU A 154 12.36 -10.94 -5.79
CA GLU A 154 13.55 -11.77 -5.82
C GLU A 154 13.75 -12.38 -7.21
N TYR A 155 14.99 -12.41 -7.68
CA TYR A 155 15.36 -13.11 -8.89
C TYR A 155 15.82 -14.54 -8.57
N LEU A 156 15.23 -15.52 -9.24
CA LEU A 156 15.55 -16.94 -9.11
C LEU A 156 16.42 -17.39 -10.29
N PRO A 157 17.76 -17.49 -10.12
CA PRO A 157 18.67 -17.73 -11.23
C PRO A 157 18.52 -19.13 -11.85
N GLU A 158 18.14 -20.15 -11.06
CA GLU A 158 18.00 -21.53 -11.51
C GLU A 158 16.92 -21.71 -12.58
N THR A 159 15.92 -20.87 -12.56
CA THR A 159 14.76 -20.92 -13.47
C THR A 159 14.60 -19.67 -14.33
N ASP A 160 15.51 -18.71 -14.20
CA ASP A 160 15.42 -17.35 -14.79
C ASP A 160 14.02 -16.73 -14.59
N SER A 161 13.53 -16.80 -13.37
CA SER A 161 12.18 -16.38 -13.00
C SER A 161 12.16 -15.47 -11.77
N LEU A 162 10.96 -15.05 -11.36
CA LEU A 162 10.75 -14.11 -10.27
C LEU A 162 9.91 -14.72 -9.15
N HIS A 163 10.26 -14.34 -7.93
CA HIS A 163 9.48 -14.57 -6.72
C HIS A 163 9.03 -13.22 -6.13
N ILE A 164 7.74 -13.00 -6.08
CA ILE A 164 7.17 -11.82 -5.42
C ILE A 164 7.07 -12.12 -3.93
N VAL A 165 7.63 -11.23 -3.11
CA VAL A 165 7.49 -11.28 -1.65
C VAL A 165 6.89 -9.98 -1.16
N ASP A 166 5.86 -10.09 -0.34
CA ASP A 166 5.19 -8.96 0.29
C ASP A 166 5.32 -9.09 1.82
N PHE A 167 5.77 -8.01 2.46
CA PHE A 167 5.99 -7.98 3.90
C PHE A 167 4.70 -7.60 4.62
N LYS A 168 4.29 -8.42 5.58
CA LYS A 168 3.08 -8.19 6.36
C LYS A 168 3.43 -7.86 7.82
N THR A 169 3.09 -6.64 8.22
CA THR A 169 3.24 -6.16 9.61
C THR A 169 1.96 -6.31 10.42
N GLY A 170 0.87 -6.73 9.78
CA GLY A 170 -0.40 -7.01 10.42
C GLY A 170 -0.44 -8.39 11.08
N LYS A 171 -1.34 -8.53 12.07
CA LYS A 171 -1.56 -9.79 12.81
C LYS A 171 -2.37 -10.84 12.04
N TYR A 172 -3.12 -10.43 11.02
CA TYR A 172 -4.07 -11.27 10.31
C TYR A 172 -3.57 -11.61 8.91
N GLU A 173 -3.92 -12.81 8.45
CA GLU A 173 -3.62 -13.22 7.09
C GLU A 173 -4.42 -12.38 6.08
N GLU A 174 -3.79 -12.12 4.93
CA GLU A 174 -4.41 -11.39 3.82
C GLU A 174 -5.59 -12.19 3.25
N ASN A 175 -6.67 -11.50 2.92
CA ASN A 175 -7.86 -12.12 2.35
C ASN A 175 -7.53 -12.76 0.99
N GLU A 176 -8.01 -13.97 0.75
CA GLU A 176 -7.83 -14.70 -0.52
C GLU A 176 -8.44 -13.96 -1.71
N GLU A 177 -9.51 -13.19 -1.49
CA GLU A 177 -10.15 -12.35 -2.52
C GLU A 177 -9.40 -11.04 -2.81
N SER A 178 -8.27 -10.79 -2.12
CA SER A 178 -7.46 -9.59 -2.33
C SER A 178 -6.99 -9.46 -3.77
N LEU A 179 -7.05 -8.24 -4.31
CA LEU A 179 -6.51 -7.91 -5.63
C LEU A 179 -4.99 -7.68 -5.61
N GLN A 180 -4.31 -7.85 -4.47
CA GLN A 180 -2.89 -7.53 -4.34
C GLN A 180 -2.01 -8.38 -5.27
N LEU A 181 -2.09 -9.71 -5.15
CA LEU A 181 -1.31 -10.59 -6.03
C LEU A 181 -1.72 -10.51 -7.51
N PRO A 182 -3.02 -10.46 -7.86
CA PRO A 182 -3.43 -10.12 -9.23
C PRO A 182 -2.76 -8.87 -9.78
N ILE A 183 -2.77 -7.76 -9.04
CA ILE A 183 -2.15 -6.51 -9.45
C ILE A 183 -0.63 -6.64 -9.59
N TYR A 184 0.04 -7.28 -8.65
CA TYR A 184 1.47 -7.51 -8.69
C TYR A 184 1.90 -8.35 -9.89
N LEU A 185 1.14 -9.41 -10.20
CA LEU A 185 1.37 -10.24 -11.38
C LEU A 185 1.24 -9.43 -12.67
N LEU A 186 0.19 -8.61 -12.79
CA LEU A 186 -0.03 -7.76 -13.96
C LEU A 186 1.09 -6.73 -14.13
N LEU A 187 1.54 -6.08 -13.05
CA LEU A 187 2.67 -5.14 -13.09
C LEU A 187 3.96 -5.84 -13.54
N CYS A 188 4.26 -7.01 -12.99
CA CYS A 188 5.44 -7.78 -13.40
C CYS A 188 5.36 -8.18 -14.88
N ASN A 189 4.22 -8.68 -15.34
CA ASN A 189 4.06 -9.12 -16.72
C ASN A 189 4.15 -7.97 -17.73
N ALA A 190 3.65 -6.78 -17.36
CA ALA A 190 3.67 -5.61 -18.23
C ALA A 190 5.04 -4.91 -18.27
N LEU A 191 5.80 -4.91 -17.18
CA LEU A 191 6.96 -4.03 -17.00
C LEU A 191 8.31 -4.75 -17.08
N GLN A 192 8.34 -6.08 -17.15
CA GLN A 192 9.56 -6.84 -17.30
C GLN A 192 9.28 -8.17 -18.05
N LYS A 193 10.33 -8.93 -18.40
CA LYS A 193 10.22 -10.07 -19.34
C LYS A 193 10.20 -11.45 -18.66
N ARG A 194 10.66 -11.56 -17.39
CA ARG A 194 10.75 -12.85 -16.71
C ARG A 194 9.41 -13.26 -16.14
N LYS A 195 9.16 -14.55 -16.14
CA LYS A 195 7.93 -15.09 -15.55
C LYS A 195 7.98 -15.01 -14.02
N VAL A 196 6.90 -14.61 -13.40
CA VAL A 196 6.68 -14.82 -11.98
C VAL A 196 6.30 -16.28 -11.77
N THR A 197 7.06 -17.01 -10.95
CA THR A 197 6.82 -18.44 -10.67
C THR A 197 6.48 -18.69 -9.22
N LYS A 198 6.74 -17.72 -8.32
CA LYS A 198 6.40 -17.79 -6.90
C LYS A 198 5.85 -16.49 -6.37
N ALA A 199 4.99 -16.58 -5.37
CA ALA A 199 4.54 -15.47 -4.56
C ALA A 199 4.43 -15.89 -3.10
N SER A 200 4.88 -15.05 -2.18
CA SER A 200 4.81 -15.31 -0.74
C SER A 200 4.44 -14.05 0.04
N TYR A 201 3.72 -14.26 1.14
CA TYR A 201 3.59 -13.27 2.19
C TYR A 201 4.51 -13.64 3.36
N TRP A 202 5.31 -12.68 3.82
CA TRP A 202 6.12 -12.84 5.01
C TRP A 202 5.51 -12.03 6.16
N TYR A 203 4.83 -12.74 7.05
CA TYR A 203 4.24 -12.19 8.26
C TYR A 203 5.33 -11.99 9.31
N LEU A 204 5.84 -10.77 9.42
CA LEU A 204 7.03 -10.45 10.21
C LEU A 204 6.82 -10.61 11.71
N GLU A 205 5.61 -10.35 12.22
CA GLU A 205 5.29 -10.47 13.65
C GLU A 205 5.34 -11.93 14.13
N THR A 206 4.99 -12.88 13.29
CA THR A 206 4.96 -14.31 13.59
C THR A 206 6.08 -15.11 12.93
N ASP A 207 6.92 -14.43 12.17
CA ASP A 207 7.97 -15.03 11.35
C ASP A 207 7.48 -16.17 10.42
N LYS A 208 6.24 -16.05 9.95
CA LYS A 208 5.61 -17.04 9.09
C LYS A 208 5.69 -16.63 7.62
N ILE A 209 6.26 -17.50 6.78
CA ILE A 209 6.14 -17.37 5.32
C ILE A 209 4.98 -18.24 4.86
N VAL A 210 4.11 -17.64 4.06
CA VAL A 210 3.00 -18.34 3.41
C VAL A 210 3.17 -18.19 1.90
N GLU A 211 3.57 -19.28 1.25
CA GLU A 211 3.57 -19.33 -0.21
C GLU A 211 2.13 -19.30 -0.70
N LYS A 212 1.86 -18.46 -1.66
CA LYS A 212 0.54 -18.29 -2.25
C LYS A 212 0.53 -18.87 -3.66
N LYS A 213 -0.57 -19.55 -4.00
CA LYS A 213 -0.80 -19.96 -5.38
C LYS A 213 -0.86 -18.70 -6.26
N LEU A 214 -0.08 -18.68 -7.33
CA LEU A 214 -0.15 -17.59 -8.30
C LEU A 214 -1.53 -17.60 -8.96
N PRO A 215 -2.17 -16.44 -9.04
CA PRO A 215 -3.43 -16.33 -9.79
C PRO A 215 -3.16 -16.49 -11.30
N ASP A 216 -4.17 -16.92 -12.01
CA ASP A 216 -4.14 -16.91 -13.47
C ASP A 216 -4.08 -15.48 -14.00
N ALA A 217 -3.31 -15.23 -15.08
CA ALA A 217 -3.08 -13.89 -15.59
C ALA A 217 -4.34 -13.27 -16.21
N ASP A 218 -5.11 -14.06 -16.97
CA ASP A 218 -6.32 -13.58 -17.63
C ASP A 218 -7.44 -13.34 -16.61
N GLU A 219 -7.53 -14.21 -15.60
CA GLU A 219 -8.44 -14.02 -14.47
C GLU A 219 -8.06 -12.76 -13.66
N SER A 220 -6.76 -12.56 -13.41
CA SER A 220 -6.25 -11.37 -12.73
C SER A 220 -6.61 -10.10 -13.49
N PHE A 221 -6.42 -10.12 -14.81
CA PHE A 221 -6.79 -8.98 -15.67
C PHE A 221 -8.30 -8.71 -15.59
N ARG A 222 -9.15 -9.74 -15.77
CA ARG A 222 -10.61 -9.56 -15.72
C ARG A 222 -11.06 -8.94 -14.39
N ARG A 223 -10.62 -9.48 -13.26
CA ARG A 223 -11.00 -8.99 -11.93
C ARG A 223 -10.55 -7.55 -11.68
N VAL A 224 -9.30 -7.24 -12.01
CA VAL A 224 -8.74 -5.88 -11.83
C VAL A 224 -9.42 -4.90 -12.80
N TYR A 225 -9.64 -5.28 -14.05
CA TYR A 225 -10.29 -4.45 -15.06
C TYR A 225 -11.73 -4.14 -14.71
N GLU A 226 -12.51 -5.11 -14.25
CA GLU A 226 -13.88 -4.91 -13.81
C GLU A 226 -13.99 -3.87 -12.70
N VAL A 227 -13.15 -3.96 -11.67
CA VAL A 227 -13.14 -2.97 -10.59
C VAL A 227 -12.71 -1.60 -11.10
N ALA A 228 -11.75 -1.55 -12.01
CA ALA A 228 -11.29 -0.29 -12.62
C ALA A 228 -12.39 0.40 -13.45
N ILE A 229 -13.17 -0.35 -14.22
CA ILE A 229 -14.33 0.16 -14.96
C ILE A 229 -15.40 0.68 -14.01
N ASN A 230 -15.73 -0.07 -12.96
CA ASN A 230 -16.69 0.37 -11.94
C ASN A 230 -16.28 1.68 -11.29
N ILE A 231 -14.99 1.85 -10.98
CA ILE A 231 -14.42 3.11 -10.48
C ILE A 231 -14.59 4.24 -11.53
N LYS A 232 -14.28 3.96 -12.79
CA LYS A 232 -14.41 4.93 -13.87
C LYS A 232 -15.87 5.40 -14.01
N GLU A 233 -16.81 4.47 -14.01
CA GLU A 233 -18.24 4.78 -14.10
C GLU A 233 -18.72 5.61 -12.89
N ALA A 234 -18.36 5.20 -11.67
CA ALA A 234 -18.70 5.94 -10.47
C ALA A 234 -18.17 7.38 -10.52
N ARG A 235 -16.95 7.58 -11.04
CA ARG A 235 -16.37 8.92 -11.22
C ARG A 235 -17.09 9.73 -12.30
N ALA A 236 -17.44 9.10 -13.41
CA ALA A 236 -18.16 9.79 -14.50
C ALA A 236 -19.57 10.22 -14.09
N LYS A 237 -20.25 9.38 -13.31
CA LYS A 237 -21.61 9.67 -12.79
C LYS A 237 -21.60 10.50 -11.50
N ASN A 238 -20.42 10.68 -10.88
CA ASN A 238 -20.25 11.27 -9.54
C ASN A 238 -21.09 10.53 -8.47
N GLU A 239 -21.15 9.21 -8.54
CA GLU A 239 -21.96 8.37 -7.67
C GLU A 239 -21.08 7.54 -6.73
N PHE A 240 -21.01 7.95 -5.47
CA PHE A 240 -20.18 7.33 -4.44
C PHE A 240 -21.00 7.07 -3.18
N ARG A 241 -22.04 6.25 -3.30
CA ARG A 241 -22.95 5.95 -2.17
C ARG A 241 -22.33 4.92 -1.23
N CYS A 242 -22.52 5.13 0.08
CA CYS A 242 -22.17 4.13 1.06
C CYS A 242 -23.23 3.01 1.05
N PRO A 243 -22.83 1.72 1.02
CA PRO A 243 -23.78 0.60 1.07
C PRO A 243 -24.64 0.55 2.36
N LYS A 244 -24.20 1.26 3.43
CA LYS A 244 -24.93 1.36 4.71
C LYS A 244 -25.78 2.63 4.83
N GLY A 245 -26.01 3.36 3.72
CA GLY A 245 -26.82 4.56 3.67
C GLY A 245 -26.08 5.83 4.08
N GLU A 246 -26.86 6.87 4.42
CA GLU A 246 -26.34 8.22 4.68
C GLU A 246 -25.45 8.34 5.91
N GLU A 247 -25.69 7.57 6.94
CA GLU A 247 -24.89 7.55 8.17
C GLU A 247 -23.45 7.03 7.96
N GLY A 248 -23.19 6.38 6.83
CA GLY A 248 -21.91 5.81 6.51
C GLY A 248 -21.61 4.51 7.24
N CYS A 249 -20.63 3.77 6.74
CA CYS A 249 -20.13 2.53 7.33
C CYS A 249 -18.87 2.79 8.16
N PHE A 250 -18.41 1.76 8.85
CA PHE A 250 -17.16 1.78 9.62
C PHE A 250 -15.96 2.35 8.81
N ASN A 251 -15.88 2.07 7.51
CA ASN A 251 -14.76 2.49 6.68
C ASN A 251 -14.81 3.99 6.31
N CYS A 252 -15.98 4.53 5.93
CA CYS A 252 -16.08 5.93 5.48
C CYS A 252 -16.37 6.92 6.61
N ARG A 253 -16.97 6.48 7.72
CA ARG A 253 -17.33 7.35 8.86
C ARG A 253 -16.16 8.17 9.43
N PRO A 254 -14.93 7.64 9.58
CA PRO A 254 -13.81 8.44 10.06
C PRO A 254 -13.51 9.65 9.17
N PHE A 255 -13.64 9.52 7.85
CA PHE A 255 -13.47 10.64 6.92
C PHE A 255 -14.62 11.65 6.97
N GLU A 256 -15.84 11.18 7.25
CA GLU A 256 -16.99 12.07 7.49
C GLU A 256 -16.80 12.95 8.73
N LEU A 257 -16.17 12.43 9.78
CA LEU A 257 -15.82 13.21 10.96
C LEU A 257 -14.87 14.36 10.61
N ILE A 258 -13.91 14.12 9.71
CA ILE A 258 -13.02 15.18 9.21
C ILE A 258 -13.82 16.27 8.50
N LEU A 259 -14.73 15.90 7.61
CA LEU A 259 -15.58 16.88 6.89
C LEU A 259 -16.47 17.68 7.82
N LYS A 260 -17.00 17.05 8.87
CA LYS A 260 -17.85 17.68 9.89
C LYS A 260 -17.05 18.52 10.88
N LYS A 261 -15.69 18.49 10.81
CA LYS A 261 -14.80 19.14 11.77
C LYS A 261 -15.11 18.71 13.21
N ASP A 262 -15.36 17.39 13.40
CA ASP A 262 -15.67 16.83 14.69
C ASP A 262 -14.54 17.09 15.69
N SER A 263 -14.88 17.29 16.97
CA SER A 263 -13.92 17.60 18.03
C SER A 263 -12.91 16.49 18.32
N SER A 264 -13.19 15.25 17.90
CA SER A 264 -12.26 14.12 17.99
C SER A 264 -11.15 14.17 16.92
N VAL A 265 -11.30 15.01 15.88
CA VAL A 265 -10.37 15.07 14.75
C VAL A 265 -9.23 16.03 15.03
N VAL A 266 -8.00 15.57 14.83
CA VAL A 266 -6.78 16.39 14.95
C VAL A 266 -6.03 16.35 13.64
N ASN A 267 -5.77 17.52 13.04
CA ASN A 267 -4.82 17.62 11.93
C ASN A 267 -3.39 17.55 12.47
N VAL A 268 -2.60 16.62 11.96
CA VAL A 268 -1.22 16.36 12.41
C VAL A 268 -0.16 16.76 11.39
N GLY A 269 -0.57 17.42 10.31
CA GLY A 269 0.35 17.97 9.32
C GLY A 269 0.06 17.53 7.90
N VAL A 270 1.09 17.54 7.07
CA VAL A 270 1.02 17.21 5.65
C VAL A 270 1.98 16.07 5.36
N GLY A 271 1.47 15.01 4.75
CA GLY A 271 2.26 13.84 4.36
C GLY A 271 3.04 14.03 3.05
N ALA A 272 3.87 13.05 2.73
CA ALA A 272 4.78 13.04 1.59
C ALA A 272 4.09 13.31 0.23
N PHE A 273 2.87 12.86 0.04
CA PHE A 273 2.08 13.08 -1.19
C PHE A 273 1.21 14.34 -1.13
N LYS A 274 1.60 15.34 -0.32
CA LYS A 274 0.83 16.57 -0.12
C LYS A 274 -0.64 16.28 0.28
N GLN A 275 -0.85 15.32 1.18
CA GLN A 275 -2.14 15.00 1.77
C GLN A 275 -2.19 15.59 3.17
N ASP A 276 -3.34 16.14 3.57
CA ASP A 276 -3.59 16.50 4.95
C ASP A 276 -3.76 15.24 5.80
N LEU A 277 -3.00 15.14 6.87
CA LEU A 277 -2.98 13.98 7.77
C LEU A 277 -3.81 14.26 9.01
N PHE A 278 -4.68 13.33 9.34
CA PHE A 278 -5.58 13.43 10.48
C PHE A 278 -5.49 12.22 11.40
N VAL A 279 -5.72 12.46 12.67
CA VAL A 279 -5.88 11.43 13.70
C VAL A 279 -7.27 11.58 14.30
N ILE A 280 -7.97 10.47 14.49
CA ILE A 280 -9.24 10.42 15.20
C ILE A 280 -8.93 9.96 16.64
N LYS A 281 -9.16 10.84 17.61
CA LYS A 281 -8.99 10.48 19.03
C LYS A 281 -10.06 9.47 19.45
N LYS A 282 -9.66 8.46 20.18
CA LYS A 282 -10.58 7.56 20.87
C LYS A 282 -11.31 8.37 21.95
N GLN A 283 -12.62 8.24 22.03
CA GLN A 283 -13.43 8.77 23.13
C GLN A 283 -13.34 7.86 24.34
#